data_d5d67a66467f90f4f3bfa1d60dc7444a
#
_entry.id   d5d67a66467f90f4f3bfa1d60dc7444a
#
_cell.length_a   1.000
_cell.length_b   1.000
_cell.length_c   1.000
_cell.angle_alpha   90.00
_cell.angle_beta   90.00
_cell.angle_gamma   90.00
#
_symmetry.space_group_name_H-M   'P 1'
#
loop_
_entity.id
_entity.type
_entity.pdbx_description
1 polymer ?
#
loop_
_entity_poly.entity_id
_entity_poly.type
_entity_poly.pdbx_seq_one_letter_code
_entity_poly.pdbx_strand_id
1 'polypeptide(L)'
;MNSPDTPTKITLDWKASEEGLTPHLLVGSIEQKVAWAAQEGGQRAFLACHLPEVLAEGNRGASKTDALLMDFAQDCGQGYGAEWHGMLFRHTYPQLRDVVVKTQKWFPRIFPGIRFTAGNQLVWTWPDGEFLTLGFFSRPEDFRNYQGFSIPWIGFEELTNWADDTCYKLMKSCCRSADPRVARLARQRATANAYGLGHNWVKRRFRLPILPGRTVGEIIRDSYDREGNLEEPRCAIHFDLSENKILLAAQPDYLNKVKAAARNESEYRAWVYDDWDIVAGGMFDAVYQPKVHIVPNFPLTRIPESWYIDRSYDHGQSKPFSVGWWAESSGEPLIHNGHVYGQVRGDLYRIAEWYGWTGEDNKGLDLVATAIGRGVLDREADWGLSGRVHPGPADGSIFNKDASGKSS
;
A
#
# COMPACT_ATOMS: atom_id res chain seq x y z
N MET A 1 55.44 -19.91 -18.75
CA MET A 1 54.83 -19.08 -17.68
C MET A 1 53.62 -18.42 -18.29
N ASN A 2 52.45 -19.02 -18.09
CA ASN A 2 51.20 -18.41 -18.55
C ASN A 2 50.82 -17.28 -17.60
N SER A 3 50.62 -16.11 -18.16
CA SER A 3 50.09 -14.93 -17.47
C SER A 3 48.72 -15.27 -16.85
N PRO A 4 48.39 -14.86 -15.61
CA PRO A 4 47.09 -15.14 -15.07
C PRO A 4 46.04 -14.43 -15.93
N ASP A 5 45.00 -15.19 -16.35
CA ASP A 5 43.87 -14.69 -17.11
C ASP A 5 43.27 -13.46 -16.41
N THR A 6 43.45 -12.32 -17.01
CA THR A 6 42.72 -11.10 -16.57
C THR A 6 41.24 -11.38 -16.79
N PRO A 7 40.38 -11.31 -15.76
CA PRO A 7 38.95 -11.61 -15.91
C PRO A 7 38.36 -10.73 -17.01
N THR A 8 37.72 -11.36 -17.98
CA THR A 8 37.06 -10.65 -19.08
C THR A 8 36.04 -9.70 -18.50
N LYS A 9 36.27 -8.40 -18.70
CA LYS A 9 35.35 -7.36 -18.16
C LYS A 9 34.01 -7.47 -18.87
N ILE A 10 32.95 -7.68 -18.09
CA ILE A 10 31.55 -7.66 -18.56
C ILE A 10 30.97 -6.33 -18.15
N THR A 11 30.43 -5.57 -19.09
CA THR A 11 29.75 -4.29 -18.82
C THR A 11 28.41 -4.24 -19.52
N LEU A 12 27.43 -3.63 -18.84
CA LEU A 12 26.13 -3.30 -19.42
C LEU A 12 26.16 -1.83 -19.86
N ASP A 13 25.84 -1.58 -21.11
CA ASP A 13 25.72 -0.25 -21.70
C ASP A 13 24.33 -0.02 -22.25
N TRP A 14 23.90 1.23 -22.33
CA TRP A 14 22.58 1.62 -22.83
C TRP A 14 22.72 2.47 -24.07
N LYS A 15 22.24 1.97 -25.23
CA LYS A 15 22.35 2.66 -26.50
C LYS A 15 21.02 3.15 -27.02
N ALA A 16 21.01 4.38 -27.52
CA ALA A 16 19.86 4.94 -28.20
C ALA A 16 19.70 4.31 -29.60
N SER A 17 18.47 3.97 -29.97
CA SER A 17 18.07 3.46 -31.28
C SER A 17 16.72 4.03 -31.69
N GLU A 18 16.24 3.74 -32.90
CA GLU A 18 14.86 4.10 -33.33
C GLU A 18 13.79 3.46 -32.45
N GLU A 19 14.09 2.31 -31.84
CA GLU A 19 13.20 1.61 -30.89
C GLU A 19 13.28 2.18 -29.46
N GLY A 20 14.08 3.23 -29.22
CA GLY A 20 14.35 3.82 -27.91
C GLY A 20 15.67 3.35 -27.31
N LEU A 21 15.81 3.51 -25.99
CA LEU A 21 17.01 3.12 -25.25
C LEU A 21 17.03 1.60 -25.01
N THR A 22 18.07 0.93 -25.50
CA THR A 22 18.21 -0.54 -25.45
C THR A 22 19.48 -0.96 -24.70
N PRO A 23 19.41 -2.05 -23.88
CA PRO A 23 20.57 -2.56 -23.17
C PRO A 23 21.46 -3.43 -24.06
N HIS A 24 22.79 -3.24 -23.94
CA HIS A 24 23.82 -4.00 -24.63
C HIS A 24 24.83 -4.55 -23.64
N LEU A 25 25.11 -5.85 -23.74
CA LEU A 25 26.14 -6.52 -22.96
C LEU A 25 27.45 -6.50 -23.73
N LEU A 26 28.52 -5.98 -23.10
CA LEU A 26 29.86 -5.98 -23.63
C LEU A 26 30.70 -7.02 -22.88
N VAL A 27 31.23 -7.99 -23.61
CA VAL A 27 32.13 -9.05 -23.10
C VAL A 27 33.42 -8.96 -23.88
N GLY A 28 34.43 -8.31 -23.32
CA GLY A 28 35.66 -7.98 -24.07
C GLY A 28 35.33 -7.06 -25.25
N SER A 29 35.59 -7.53 -26.50
CA SER A 29 35.26 -6.81 -27.74
C SER A 29 33.91 -7.21 -28.35
N ILE A 30 33.17 -8.14 -27.75
CA ILE A 30 31.89 -8.64 -28.25
C ILE A 30 30.78 -7.81 -27.64
N GLU A 31 29.94 -7.23 -28.50
CA GLU A 31 28.75 -6.52 -28.10
C GLU A 31 27.50 -7.30 -28.50
N GLN A 32 26.55 -7.48 -27.58
CA GLN A 32 25.29 -8.16 -27.82
C GLN A 32 24.12 -7.34 -27.25
N LYS A 33 23.13 -7.03 -28.10
CA LYS A 33 21.85 -6.49 -27.65
C LYS A 33 21.12 -7.52 -26.80
N VAL A 34 20.67 -7.13 -25.60
CA VAL A 34 19.88 -8.00 -24.71
C VAL A 34 18.43 -7.55 -24.67
N ALA A 35 17.53 -8.49 -24.44
CA ALA A 35 16.11 -8.23 -24.48
C ALA A 35 15.62 -7.31 -23.34
N TRP A 36 16.22 -7.49 -22.16
CA TRP A 36 15.91 -6.72 -20.95
C TRP A 36 17.12 -6.72 -20.00
N ALA A 37 17.31 -5.63 -19.30
CA ALA A 37 18.28 -5.53 -18.22
C ALA A 37 17.73 -4.60 -17.13
N ALA A 38 18.07 -4.92 -15.86
CA ALA A 38 17.74 -4.06 -14.75
C ALA A 38 18.48 -2.73 -14.83
N GLN A 39 17.76 -1.65 -14.70
CA GLN A 39 18.34 -0.33 -14.55
C GLN A 39 18.99 -0.17 -13.17
N GLU A 40 19.96 0.73 -13.06
CA GLU A 40 20.64 1.01 -11.79
C GLU A 40 19.67 1.57 -10.75
N GLY A 41 19.98 1.39 -9.48
CA GLY A 41 19.17 1.81 -8.37
C GLY A 41 18.15 0.75 -7.94
N GLY A 42 16.88 1.14 -7.81
CA GLY A 42 15.81 0.32 -7.25
C GLY A 42 15.63 -1.03 -7.92
N GLN A 43 15.66 -1.11 -9.27
CA GLN A 43 15.48 -2.38 -9.97
C GLN A 43 16.57 -3.38 -9.63
N ARG A 44 17.86 -2.99 -9.69
CA ARG A 44 18.97 -3.88 -9.36
C ARG A 44 18.93 -4.31 -7.90
N ALA A 45 18.66 -3.38 -6.99
CA ALA A 45 18.56 -3.68 -5.56
C ALA A 45 17.42 -4.67 -5.27
N PHE A 46 16.27 -4.52 -5.92
CA PHE A 46 15.12 -5.39 -5.73
C PHE A 46 15.36 -6.81 -6.21
N LEU A 47 15.94 -6.97 -7.43
CA LEU A 47 16.25 -8.28 -8.00
C LEU A 47 17.38 -8.99 -7.25
N ALA A 48 18.31 -8.25 -6.66
CA ALA A 48 19.40 -8.81 -5.85
C ALA A 48 18.99 -9.10 -4.40
N CYS A 49 17.80 -8.70 -3.96
CA CYS A 49 17.40 -8.85 -2.57
C CYS A 49 16.79 -10.23 -2.31
N HIS A 50 17.47 -11.03 -1.48
CA HIS A 50 17.04 -12.39 -1.12
C HIS A 50 16.19 -12.48 0.15
N LEU A 51 15.77 -11.36 0.74
CA LEU A 51 14.86 -11.37 1.89
C LEU A 51 13.51 -12.01 1.52
N PRO A 52 12.86 -12.74 2.44
CA PRO A 52 11.58 -13.41 2.19
C PRO A 52 10.46 -12.45 1.83
N GLU A 53 10.51 -11.19 2.27
CA GLU A 53 9.48 -10.21 2.02
C GLU A 53 10.10 -8.86 1.64
N VAL A 54 9.77 -8.36 0.43
CA VAL A 54 10.32 -7.10 -0.08
C VAL A 54 9.23 -6.28 -0.76
N LEU A 55 9.19 -4.99 -0.42
CA LEU A 55 8.36 -3.98 -1.06
C LEU A 55 9.21 -3.11 -2.01
N ALA A 56 8.80 -3.00 -3.27
CA ALA A 56 9.25 -1.94 -4.18
C ALA A 56 8.31 -0.73 -4.02
N GLU A 57 8.78 0.33 -3.41
CA GLU A 57 8.03 1.58 -3.23
C GLU A 57 8.64 2.70 -4.07
N GLY A 58 7.95 3.83 -4.27
CA GLY A 58 8.51 4.97 -5.00
C GLY A 58 7.56 5.63 -5.99
N ASN A 59 8.08 6.58 -6.77
CA ASN A 59 7.32 7.42 -7.67
C ASN A 59 6.55 6.64 -8.75
N ARG A 60 5.54 7.30 -9.33
CA ARG A 60 4.88 6.79 -10.55
C ARG A 60 5.86 6.78 -11.72
N GLY A 61 5.81 5.69 -12.50
CA GLY A 61 6.68 5.53 -13.67
C GLY A 61 8.09 5.01 -13.36
N ALA A 62 8.43 4.73 -12.11
CA ALA A 62 9.75 4.23 -11.71
C ALA A 62 9.99 2.73 -12.04
N SER A 63 9.18 2.13 -12.91
CA SER A 63 9.32 0.75 -13.43
C SER A 63 9.27 -0.39 -12.38
N LYS A 64 8.57 -0.19 -11.26
CA LYS A 64 8.38 -1.19 -10.21
C LYS A 64 7.73 -2.49 -10.70
N THR A 65 6.68 -2.38 -11.53
CA THR A 65 5.98 -3.55 -12.09
C THR A 65 6.90 -4.42 -12.94
N ASP A 66 7.78 -3.79 -13.74
CA ASP A 66 8.73 -4.55 -14.56
C ASP A 66 9.71 -5.32 -13.66
N ALA A 67 10.21 -4.71 -12.59
CA ALA A 67 11.06 -5.38 -11.61
C ALA A 67 10.32 -6.52 -10.90
N LEU A 68 9.05 -6.34 -10.53
CA LEU A 68 8.24 -7.39 -9.91
C LEU A 68 8.10 -8.62 -10.82
N LEU A 69 7.82 -8.40 -12.11
CA LEU A 69 7.72 -9.48 -13.10
C LEU A 69 9.05 -10.21 -13.30
N MET A 70 10.16 -9.46 -13.34
CA MET A 70 11.48 -10.03 -13.54
C MET A 70 12.01 -10.71 -12.28
N ASP A 71 11.57 -10.33 -11.07
CA ASP A 71 11.90 -11.06 -9.84
C ASP A 71 11.37 -12.50 -9.85
N PHE A 72 10.17 -12.73 -10.41
CA PHE A 72 9.70 -14.09 -10.66
C PHE A 72 10.53 -14.78 -11.77
N ALA A 73 10.68 -14.07 -12.89
CA ALA A 73 11.22 -14.63 -14.14
C ALA A 73 12.73 -14.99 -14.05
N GLN A 74 13.50 -14.35 -13.17
CA GLN A 74 14.95 -14.62 -13.03
C GLN A 74 15.26 -16.04 -12.55
N ASP A 75 14.32 -16.72 -11.90
CA ASP A 75 14.49 -18.11 -11.46
C ASP A 75 13.88 -19.14 -12.43
N CYS A 76 13.25 -18.70 -13.53
CA CYS A 76 12.77 -19.59 -14.59
C CYS A 76 13.93 -20.10 -15.44
N GLY A 77 13.84 -21.36 -15.90
CA GLY A 77 14.90 -22.00 -16.68
C GLY A 77 16.12 -22.43 -15.86
N GLN A 78 16.02 -22.47 -14.53
CA GLN A 78 17.07 -22.91 -13.62
C GLN A 78 16.96 -24.40 -13.24
N GLY A 79 16.10 -25.14 -13.94
CA GLY A 79 15.89 -26.57 -13.72
C GLY A 79 14.96 -26.89 -12.54
N TYR A 80 14.14 -25.95 -12.11
CA TYR A 80 13.13 -26.19 -11.07
C TYR A 80 11.83 -26.75 -11.65
N GLY A 81 11.56 -26.56 -12.94
CA GLY A 81 10.34 -27.00 -13.59
C GLY A 81 9.08 -26.49 -12.89
N ALA A 82 8.05 -27.31 -12.83
CA ALA A 82 6.77 -26.94 -12.23
C ALA A 82 6.83 -26.66 -10.71
N GLU A 83 7.92 -27.01 -10.03
CA GLU A 83 8.12 -26.65 -8.62
C GLU A 83 8.30 -25.13 -8.43
N TRP A 84 8.87 -24.42 -9.43
CA TRP A 84 8.93 -22.98 -9.44
C TRP A 84 7.70 -22.40 -10.12
N HIS A 85 6.78 -21.93 -9.30
CA HIS A 85 5.58 -21.28 -9.81
C HIS A 85 5.19 -20.09 -8.91
N GLY A 86 4.36 -19.22 -9.46
CA GLY A 86 3.98 -18.00 -8.77
C GLY A 86 2.55 -17.57 -9.02
N MET A 87 2.08 -16.71 -8.14
CA MET A 87 0.84 -15.95 -8.32
C MET A 87 1.11 -14.47 -8.15
N LEU A 88 0.67 -13.67 -9.11
CA LEU A 88 0.69 -12.22 -9.05
C LEU A 88 -0.74 -11.70 -8.89
N PHE A 89 -0.95 -10.91 -7.85
CA PHE A 89 -2.26 -10.37 -7.52
C PHE A 89 -2.37 -8.87 -7.81
N ARG A 90 -3.52 -8.50 -8.37
CA ARG A 90 -4.07 -7.15 -8.34
C ARG A 90 -5.32 -7.14 -7.46
N HIS A 91 -5.71 -5.97 -6.97
CA HIS A 91 -6.90 -5.85 -6.15
C HIS A 91 -8.18 -6.23 -6.89
N THR A 92 -8.29 -5.88 -8.19
CA THR A 92 -9.46 -6.23 -9.02
C THR A 92 -9.05 -6.82 -10.37
N TYR A 93 -9.94 -7.62 -10.96
CA TYR A 93 -9.70 -8.24 -12.28
C TYR A 93 -9.40 -7.23 -13.41
N PRO A 94 -10.13 -6.10 -13.56
CA PRO A 94 -9.82 -5.11 -14.60
C PRO A 94 -8.41 -4.53 -14.49
N GLN A 95 -7.85 -4.44 -13.29
CA GLN A 95 -6.50 -3.93 -13.07
C GLN A 95 -5.40 -4.87 -13.60
N LEU A 96 -5.70 -6.16 -13.81
CA LEU A 96 -4.75 -7.10 -14.40
C LEU A 96 -4.36 -6.78 -15.85
N ARG A 97 -5.19 -5.99 -16.56
CA ARG A 97 -4.96 -5.67 -17.98
C ARG A 97 -3.57 -5.08 -18.24
N ASP A 98 -3.14 -4.16 -17.39
CA ASP A 98 -1.82 -3.54 -17.53
C ASP A 98 -0.69 -4.55 -17.33
N VAL A 99 -0.83 -5.42 -16.33
CA VAL A 99 0.13 -6.50 -16.06
C VAL A 99 0.21 -7.46 -17.25
N VAL A 100 -0.93 -7.86 -17.82
CA VAL A 100 -0.97 -8.72 -19.02
C VAL A 100 -0.24 -8.08 -20.18
N VAL A 101 -0.49 -6.79 -20.47
CA VAL A 101 0.19 -6.07 -21.55
C VAL A 101 1.70 -6.04 -21.33
N LYS A 102 2.16 -5.80 -20.10
CA LYS A 102 3.59 -5.80 -19.78
C LYS A 102 4.22 -7.19 -19.93
N THR A 103 3.55 -8.24 -19.44
CA THR A 103 4.05 -9.60 -19.61
C THR A 103 4.11 -10.02 -21.08
N GLN A 104 3.10 -9.67 -21.89
CA GLN A 104 3.08 -9.91 -23.34
C GLN A 104 4.21 -9.16 -24.08
N LYS A 105 4.61 -7.99 -23.57
CA LYS A 105 5.73 -7.23 -24.12
C LYS A 105 7.07 -7.93 -23.86
N TRP A 106 7.30 -8.40 -22.64
CA TRP A 106 8.61 -8.83 -22.19
C TRP A 106 8.85 -10.33 -22.28
N PHE A 107 7.94 -11.16 -21.78
CA PHE A 107 8.19 -12.59 -21.63
C PHE A 107 8.53 -13.31 -22.94
N PRO A 108 7.79 -13.10 -24.06
CA PRO A 108 8.14 -13.75 -25.32
C PRO A 108 9.49 -13.31 -25.90
N ARG A 109 9.95 -12.10 -25.55
CA ARG A 109 11.25 -11.58 -26.03
C ARG A 109 12.43 -12.16 -25.24
N ILE A 110 12.19 -12.50 -23.96
CA ILE A 110 13.22 -12.98 -23.03
C ILE A 110 13.26 -14.52 -23.07
N PHE A 111 12.11 -15.17 -23.15
CA PHE A 111 11.96 -16.62 -23.03
C PHE A 111 11.32 -17.20 -24.29
N PRO A 112 12.11 -17.62 -25.31
CA PRO A 112 11.57 -18.29 -26.48
C PRO A 112 10.79 -19.56 -26.10
N GLY A 113 9.60 -19.74 -26.68
CA GLY A 113 8.76 -20.91 -26.43
C GLY A 113 7.80 -20.79 -25.23
N ILE A 114 7.82 -19.67 -24.50
CA ILE A 114 6.82 -19.40 -23.45
C ILE A 114 5.40 -19.35 -24.05
N ARG A 115 4.40 -19.79 -23.28
CA ARG A 115 3.01 -19.80 -23.69
C ARG A 115 2.13 -19.01 -22.73
N PHE A 116 1.16 -18.30 -23.27
CA PHE A 116 0.14 -17.61 -22.50
C PHE A 116 -1.22 -18.25 -22.73
N THR A 117 -1.87 -18.69 -21.66
CA THR A 117 -3.23 -19.21 -21.67
C THR A 117 -4.16 -18.17 -21.06
N ALA A 118 -5.18 -17.76 -21.83
CA ALA A 118 -6.25 -16.89 -21.36
C ALA A 118 -7.58 -17.65 -21.39
N GLY A 119 -8.21 -17.78 -20.23
CA GLY A 119 -9.47 -18.49 -20.05
C GLY A 119 -9.99 -18.19 -18.65
N ASN A 120 -10.36 -19.24 -17.90
CA ASN A 120 -10.74 -19.09 -16.48
C ASN A 120 -9.59 -18.56 -15.60
N GLN A 121 -8.37 -18.77 -16.06
CA GLN A 121 -7.15 -18.26 -15.44
C GLN A 121 -6.23 -17.66 -16.51
N LEU A 122 -5.45 -16.66 -16.12
CA LEU A 122 -4.41 -16.02 -16.94
C LEU A 122 -3.08 -16.61 -16.53
N VAL A 123 -2.50 -17.50 -17.33
CA VAL A 123 -1.31 -18.27 -16.95
C VAL A 123 -0.23 -18.16 -18.03
N TRP A 124 0.97 -17.80 -17.60
CA TRP A 124 2.19 -17.95 -18.38
C TRP A 124 2.85 -19.27 -18.01
N THR A 125 3.29 -20.05 -19.01
CA THR A 125 3.99 -21.33 -18.81
C THR A 125 5.29 -21.30 -19.58
N TRP A 126 6.38 -21.55 -18.90
CA TRP A 126 7.75 -21.66 -19.45
C TRP A 126 7.98 -23.06 -20.05
N PRO A 127 8.94 -23.19 -20.96
CA PRO A 127 9.22 -24.48 -21.61
C PRO A 127 9.57 -25.61 -20.63
N ASP A 128 10.25 -25.29 -19.52
CA ASP A 128 10.66 -26.27 -18.50
C ASP A 128 9.56 -26.60 -17.48
N GLY A 129 8.39 -25.95 -17.60
CA GLY A 129 7.22 -26.25 -16.78
C GLY A 129 6.93 -25.24 -15.67
N GLU A 130 7.79 -24.25 -15.43
CA GLU A 130 7.51 -23.15 -14.52
C GLU A 130 6.26 -22.38 -15.00
N PHE A 131 5.50 -21.81 -14.07
CA PHE A 131 4.32 -21.05 -14.45
C PHE A 131 4.00 -19.89 -13.51
N LEU A 132 3.45 -18.82 -14.09
CA LEU A 132 2.97 -17.65 -13.36
C LEU A 132 1.49 -17.43 -13.63
N THR A 133 0.69 -17.48 -12.58
CA THR A 133 -0.74 -17.16 -12.64
C THR A 133 -0.96 -15.70 -12.28
N LEU A 134 -1.68 -14.99 -13.14
CA LEU A 134 -2.13 -13.62 -12.87
C LEU A 134 -3.56 -13.68 -12.34
N GLY A 135 -3.76 -13.20 -11.12
CA GLY A 135 -5.03 -13.27 -10.42
C GLY A 135 -5.41 -11.97 -9.72
N PHE A 136 -6.60 -11.96 -9.17
CA PHE A 136 -7.06 -10.87 -8.31
C PHE A 136 -7.49 -11.42 -6.96
N PHE A 137 -7.33 -10.60 -5.92
CA PHE A 137 -7.63 -10.95 -4.54
C PHE A 137 -8.14 -9.70 -3.82
N SER A 138 -9.47 -9.55 -3.72
CA SER A 138 -10.08 -8.32 -3.20
C SER A 138 -10.45 -8.40 -1.73
N ARG A 139 -10.88 -9.57 -1.26
CA ARG A 139 -11.47 -9.76 0.06
C ARG A 139 -10.85 -10.95 0.78
N PRO A 140 -10.78 -10.94 2.11
CA PRO A 140 -10.26 -12.08 2.88
C PRO A 140 -10.98 -13.41 2.59
N GLU A 141 -12.27 -13.35 2.24
CA GLU A 141 -13.07 -14.55 1.91
C GLU A 141 -12.57 -15.26 0.64
N ASP A 142 -11.97 -14.53 -0.28
CA ASP A 142 -11.39 -15.07 -1.52
C ASP A 142 -10.22 -16.02 -1.23
N PHE A 143 -9.62 -15.94 -0.03
CA PHE A 143 -8.55 -16.84 0.43
C PHE A 143 -8.92 -18.32 0.38
N ARG A 144 -10.20 -18.65 0.51
CA ARG A 144 -10.69 -20.03 0.39
C ARG A 144 -10.28 -20.70 -0.92
N ASN A 145 -10.09 -19.91 -1.98
CA ASN A 145 -9.67 -20.40 -3.29
C ASN A 145 -8.17 -20.78 -3.32
N TYR A 146 -7.40 -20.34 -2.35
CA TYR A 146 -5.94 -20.51 -2.28
C TYR A 146 -5.49 -21.31 -1.05
N GLN A 147 -6.41 -21.54 -0.10
CA GLN A 147 -6.11 -22.23 1.13
C GLN A 147 -5.53 -23.62 0.87
N GLY A 148 -4.37 -23.91 1.46
CA GLY A 148 -3.66 -25.19 1.30
C GLY A 148 -2.70 -25.21 0.11
N PHE A 149 -2.66 -24.19 -0.75
CA PHE A 149 -1.69 -24.13 -1.82
C PHE A 149 -0.26 -23.95 -1.28
N SER A 150 0.70 -24.43 -2.05
CA SER A 150 2.13 -24.17 -1.84
C SER A 150 2.60 -23.36 -3.04
N ILE A 151 2.87 -22.08 -2.85
CA ILE A 151 3.17 -21.11 -3.91
C ILE A 151 4.50 -20.44 -3.57
N PRO A 152 5.62 -20.87 -4.15
CA PRO A 152 6.94 -20.35 -3.76
C PRO A 152 7.16 -18.88 -4.08
N TRP A 153 6.42 -18.32 -5.03
CA TRP A 153 6.50 -16.88 -5.31
C TRP A 153 5.12 -16.23 -5.31
N ILE A 154 4.96 -15.18 -4.51
CA ILE A 154 3.72 -14.43 -4.42
C ILE A 154 4.03 -12.94 -4.66
N GLY A 155 3.39 -12.35 -5.66
CA GLY A 155 3.47 -10.94 -6.00
C GLY A 155 2.17 -10.18 -5.70
N PHE A 156 2.28 -9.01 -5.06
CA PHE A 156 1.16 -8.06 -4.91
C PHE A 156 1.52 -6.76 -5.64
N GLU A 157 0.76 -6.41 -6.65
CA GLU A 157 1.01 -5.20 -7.40
C GLU A 157 0.06 -4.08 -6.96
N GLU A 158 0.64 -2.91 -6.63
CA GLU A 158 -0.01 -1.75 -5.98
C GLU A 158 -0.66 -2.11 -4.64
N LEU A 159 0.17 -2.51 -3.69
CA LEU A 159 -0.23 -3.00 -2.37
C LEU A 159 -1.10 -2.02 -1.56
N THR A 160 -0.95 -0.71 -1.78
CA THR A 160 -1.79 0.32 -1.15
C THR A 160 -3.25 0.33 -1.60
N ASN A 161 -3.63 -0.51 -2.57
CA ASN A 161 -5.04 -0.69 -2.94
C ASN A 161 -5.82 -1.56 -1.93
N TRP A 162 -5.15 -2.38 -1.11
CA TRP A 162 -5.77 -3.13 -0.02
C TRP A 162 -5.85 -2.26 1.24
N ALA A 163 -7.05 -2.08 1.78
CA ALA A 163 -7.30 -1.19 2.92
C ALA A 163 -6.60 -1.63 4.21
N ASP A 164 -6.37 -2.92 4.38
CA ASP A 164 -5.66 -3.53 5.51
C ASP A 164 -4.73 -4.67 5.04
N ASP A 165 -3.94 -5.20 5.96
CA ASP A 165 -2.93 -6.21 5.68
C ASP A 165 -3.45 -7.67 5.67
N THR A 166 -4.76 -7.87 5.85
CA THR A 166 -5.35 -9.20 6.02
C THR A 166 -5.10 -10.10 4.82
N CYS A 167 -5.46 -9.64 3.60
CA CYS A 167 -5.24 -10.39 2.37
C CYS A 167 -3.74 -10.72 2.16
N TYR A 168 -2.89 -9.76 2.43
CA TYR A 168 -1.45 -9.88 2.28
C TYR A 168 -0.85 -10.93 3.22
N LYS A 169 -1.26 -10.90 4.50
CA LYS A 169 -0.82 -11.87 5.53
C LYS A 169 -1.38 -13.27 5.30
N LEU A 170 -2.65 -13.40 4.89
CA LEU A 170 -3.25 -14.70 4.59
C LEU A 170 -2.45 -15.45 3.52
N MET A 171 -2.08 -14.77 2.43
CA MET A 171 -1.30 -15.38 1.35
C MET A 171 0.11 -15.78 1.79
N LYS A 172 0.68 -15.13 2.81
CA LYS A 172 1.99 -15.49 3.36
C LYS A 172 2.03 -16.96 3.85
N SER A 173 0.93 -17.47 4.38
CA SER A 173 0.82 -18.88 4.79
C SER A 173 0.94 -19.89 3.63
N CYS A 174 0.66 -19.43 2.41
CA CYS A 174 0.81 -20.22 1.18
C CYS A 174 2.21 -20.08 0.56
N CYS A 175 3.03 -19.12 1.01
CA CYS A 175 4.36 -18.84 0.44
C CYS A 175 5.38 -19.89 0.89
N ARG A 176 5.40 -21.04 0.21
CA ARG A 176 6.19 -22.22 0.58
C ARG A 176 6.39 -23.16 -0.59
N SER A 177 7.34 -24.10 -0.47
CA SER A 177 7.50 -25.27 -1.35
C SER A 177 7.93 -26.48 -0.55
N ALA A 178 7.58 -27.67 -1.00
CA ALA A 178 8.08 -28.93 -0.47
C ALA A 178 9.43 -29.34 -1.08
N ASP A 179 9.80 -28.79 -2.24
CA ASP A 179 11.14 -28.99 -2.84
C ASP A 179 12.18 -28.14 -2.09
N PRO A 180 13.21 -28.74 -1.47
CA PRO A 180 14.22 -27.99 -0.70
C PRO A 180 14.99 -26.95 -1.52
N ARG A 181 15.14 -27.16 -2.84
CA ARG A 181 15.82 -26.22 -3.75
C ARG A 181 14.99 -24.95 -3.94
N VAL A 182 13.67 -25.11 -4.00
CA VAL A 182 12.71 -24.04 -4.21
C VAL A 182 12.28 -23.39 -2.89
N ALA A 183 12.16 -24.17 -1.80
CA ALA A 183 11.77 -23.66 -0.48
C ALA A 183 12.65 -22.51 0.00
N ARG A 184 13.96 -22.56 -0.26
CA ARG A 184 14.90 -21.46 0.07
C ARG A 184 14.71 -20.19 -0.77
N LEU A 185 13.98 -20.29 -1.88
CA LEU A 185 13.65 -19.19 -2.77
C LEU A 185 12.27 -18.62 -2.49
N ALA A 186 11.50 -19.30 -1.63
CA ALA A 186 10.13 -18.88 -1.32
C ALA A 186 10.12 -17.42 -0.81
N ARG A 187 9.32 -16.57 -1.48
CA ARG A 187 9.32 -15.15 -1.18
C ARG A 187 8.04 -14.44 -1.59
N GLN A 188 7.70 -13.41 -0.83
CA GLN A 188 6.60 -12.50 -1.12
C GLN A 188 7.15 -11.15 -1.59
N ARG A 189 6.64 -10.65 -2.67
CA ARG A 189 7.04 -9.41 -3.31
C ARG A 189 5.85 -8.48 -3.45
N ALA A 190 6.08 -7.19 -3.30
CA ALA A 190 5.02 -6.21 -3.52
C ALA A 190 5.54 -4.95 -4.20
N THR A 191 4.64 -4.22 -4.86
CA THR A 191 4.89 -2.85 -5.30
C THR A 191 3.91 -1.90 -4.63
N ALA A 192 4.30 -0.65 -4.41
CA ALA A 192 3.41 0.39 -3.91
C ALA A 192 3.78 1.78 -4.43
N ASN A 193 2.79 2.63 -4.49
CA ASN A 193 2.95 4.08 -4.46
C ASN A 193 2.44 4.57 -3.10
N ALA A 194 2.88 5.73 -2.65
CA ALA A 194 2.53 6.23 -1.32
C ALA A 194 1.02 6.52 -1.14
N TYR A 195 0.25 6.74 -2.21
CA TYR A 195 -1.18 7.02 -2.14
C TYR A 195 -2.05 5.78 -2.33
N GLY A 196 -3.06 5.60 -1.46
CA GLY A 196 -4.06 4.53 -1.55
C GLY A 196 -4.71 4.24 -0.20
N LEU A 197 -5.77 3.42 -0.21
CA LEU A 197 -6.53 3.04 1.01
C LEU A 197 -5.63 2.38 2.06
N GLY A 198 -4.67 1.58 1.61
CA GLY A 198 -3.73 0.86 2.46
C GLY A 198 -2.48 1.63 2.86
N HIS A 199 -2.38 2.92 2.53
CA HIS A 199 -1.23 3.76 2.82
C HIS A 199 -0.66 3.54 4.24
N ASN A 200 -1.51 3.66 5.24
CA ASN A 200 -1.09 3.64 6.64
C ASN A 200 -0.51 2.30 7.09
N TRP A 201 -1.11 1.18 6.70
CA TRP A 201 -0.59 -0.12 7.11
C TRP A 201 0.69 -0.49 6.36
N VAL A 202 0.78 -0.16 5.06
CA VAL A 202 2.01 -0.36 4.27
C VAL A 202 3.16 0.45 4.85
N LYS A 203 2.92 1.75 5.15
CA LYS A 203 3.88 2.63 5.79
C LYS A 203 4.43 2.05 7.10
N ARG A 204 3.54 1.57 7.99
CA ARG A 204 3.95 0.96 9.26
C ARG A 204 4.70 -0.36 9.06
N ARG A 205 4.18 -1.25 8.20
CA ARG A 205 4.77 -2.57 7.99
C ARG A 205 6.21 -2.48 7.51
N PHE A 206 6.51 -1.55 6.61
CA PHE A 206 7.82 -1.40 6.00
C PHE A 206 8.65 -0.23 6.56
N ARG A 207 8.19 0.43 7.63
CA ARG A 207 8.86 1.55 8.31
C ARG A 207 9.24 2.66 7.32
N LEU A 208 8.25 3.11 6.54
CA LEU A 208 8.42 4.18 5.55
C LEU A 208 8.24 5.58 6.19
N PRO A 209 8.83 6.62 5.61
CA PRO A 209 9.65 6.67 4.40
C PRO A 209 11.05 6.08 4.59
N ILE A 210 11.68 5.67 3.49
CA ILE A 210 13.11 5.36 3.46
C ILE A 210 13.89 6.67 3.62
N LEU A 211 15.00 6.63 4.35
CA LEU A 211 15.84 7.80 4.55
C LEU A 211 16.36 8.36 3.22
N PRO A 212 16.36 9.69 3.03
CA PRO A 212 16.81 10.32 1.79
C PRO A 212 18.19 9.85 1.35
N GLY A 213 18.34 9.57 0.05
CA GLY A 213 19.58 9.12 -0.56
C GLY A 213 19.89 7.63 -0.37
N ARG A 214 18.98 6.86 0.25
CA ARG A 214 19.10 5.41 0.34
C ARG A 214 18.15 4.71 -0.63
N THR A 215 18.65 3.72 -1.33
CA THR A 215 17.84 2.84 -2.17
C THR A 215 17.20 1.72 -1.34
N VAL A 216 17.88 1.21 -0.34
CA VAL A 216 17.39 0.13 0.54
C VAL A 216 17.03 0.72 1.90
N GLY A 217 15.80 0.47 2.32
CA GLY A 217 15.29 0.83 3.62
C GLY A 217 15.86 -0.03 4.76
N GLU A 218 15.34 0.16 5.94
CA GLU A 218 15.71 -0.64 7.10
C GLU A 218 15.37 -2.12 6.88
N ILE A 219 16.30 -3.02 7.24
CA ILE A 219 16.01 -4.45 7.29
C ILE A 219 15.36 -4.76 8.64
N ILE A 220 14.06 -4.96 8.63
CA ILE A 220 13.24 -5.19 9.80
C ILE A 220 13.37 -6.67 10.20
N ARG A 221 13.93 -6.93 11.40
CA ARG A 221 14.17 -8.26 11.97
C ARG A 221 13.56 -8.45 13.36
N ASP A 222 12.99 -7.39 13.91
CA ASP A 222 12.49 -7.28 15.28
C ASP A 222 10.97 -7.08 15.33
N SER A 223 10.27 -7.61 14.34
CA SER A 223 8.81 -7.56 14.27
C SER A 223 8.21 -8.88 14.74
N TYR A 224 7.14 -8.78 15.50
CA TYR A 224 6.45 -9.93 16.09
C TYR A 224 4.98 -9.96 15.64
N ASP A 225 4.45 -11.16 15.46
CA ASP A 225 3.03 -11.35 15.21
C ASP A 225 2.20 -11.14 16.50
N ARG A 226 0.88 -11.35 16.43
CA ARG A 226 -0.04 -11.17 17.57
C ARG A 226 0.19 -12.17 18.69
N GLU A 227 0.77 -13.31 18.37
CA GLU A 227 1.07 -14.38 19.32
C GLU A 227 2.48 -14.23 19.91
N GLY A 228 3.24 -13.23 19.48
CA GLY A 228 4.61 -12.96 19.94
C GLY A 228 5.67 -13.78 19.21
N ASN A 229 5.35 -14.40 18.07
CA ASN A 229 6.34 -15.08 17.25
C ASN A 229 7.07 -14.08 16.35
N LEU A 230 8.37 -14.28 16.17
CA LEU A 230 9.18 -13.44 15.28
C LEU A 230 8.72 -13.61 13.82
N GLU A 231 8.37 -12.51 13.16
CA GLU A 231 8.08 -12.50 11.74
C GLU A 231 9.35 -12.62 10.90
N GLU A 232 9.21 -13.10 9.66
CA GLU A 232 10.31 -13.14 8.71
C GLU A 232 10.86 -11.75 8.40
N PRO A 233 12.18 -11.65 8.15
CA PRO A 233 12.81 -10.37 7.84
C PRO A 233 12.28 -9.78 6.54
N ARG A 234 12.13 -8.44 6.53
CA ARG A 234 11.61 -7.70 5.38
C ARG A 234 12.30 -6.35 5.23
N CYS A 235 12.20 -5.78 4.03
CA CYS A 235 12.59 -4.39 3.78
C CYS A 235 11.75 -3.77 2.68
N ALA A 236 11.86 -2.45 2.56
CA ALA A 236 11.43 -1.71 1.38
C ALA A 236 12.63 -1.31 0.54
N ILE A 237 12.42 -1.18 -0.78
CA ILE A 237 13.41 -0.70 -1.74
C ILE A 237 12.78 0.44 -2.52
N HIS A 238 13.47 1.58 -2.52
CA HIS A 238 13.04 2.79 -3.19
C HIS A 238 13.34 2.75 -4.68
N PHE A 239 12.37 3.17 -5.48
CA PHE A 239 12.46 3.31 -6.93
C PHE A 239 12.21 4.76 -7.31
N ASP A 240 13.22 5.43 -7.79
CA ASP A 240 13.11 6.81 -8.25
C ASP A 240 12.80 6.86 -9.76
N LEU A 241 11.92 7.80 -10.16
CA LEU A 241 11.59 8.02 -11.57
C LEU A 241 12.84 8.38 -12.39
N SER A 242 13.80 9.09 -11.81
CA SER A 242 15.05 9.47 -12.49
C SER A 242 15.91 8.28 -12.91
N GLU A 243 15.73 7.13 -12.27
CA GLU A 243 16.39 5.87 -12.59
C GLU A 243 15.81 5.23 -13.86
N ASN A 244 14.54 5.54 -14.23
CA ASN A 244 13.89 5.00 -15.41
C ASN A 244 14.33 5.73 -16.69
N LYS A 245 15.57 5.50 -17.09
CA LYS A 245 16.20 6.12 -18.27
C LYS A 245 15.43 5.82 -19.56
N ILE A 246 14.80 4.63 -19.65
CA ILE A 246 14.02 4.21 -20.84
C ILE A 246 12.79 5.10 -20.99
N LEU A 247 12.03 5.30 -19.92
CA LEU A 247 10.84 6.14 -19.95
C LEU A 247 11.20 7.60 -20.21
N LEU A 248 12.21 8.12 -19.51
CA LEU A 248 12.62 9.51 -19.62
C LEU A 248 13.25 9.83 -20.98
N ALA A 249 13.94 8.89 -21.63
CA ALA A 249 14.40 9.04 -23.00
C ALA A 249 13.24 9.10 -24.01
N ALA A 250 12.19 8.28 -23.80
CA ALA A 250 11.01 8.26 -24.68
C ALA A 250 10.04 9.42 -24.41
N GLN A 251 9.93 9.86 -23.16
CA GLN A 251 9.00 10.89 -22.69
C GLN A 251 9.69 11.82 -21.65
N PRO A 252 10.51 12.78 -22.08
CA PRO A 252 11.22 13.69 -21.16
C PRO A 252 10.28 14.52 -20.29
N ASP A 253 9.06 14.79 -20.76
CA ASP A 253 8.01 15.54 -20.07
C ASP A 253 7.09 14.69 -19.18
N TYR A 254 7.39 13.42 -18.97
CA TYR A 254 6.53 12.50 -18.22
C TYR A 254 6.18 13.00 -16.81
N LEU A 255 7.16 13.58 -16.10
CA LEU A 255 6.92 14.14 -14.77
C LEU A 255 5.86 15.25 -14.78
N ASN A 256 5.84 16.09 -15.83
CA ASN A 256 4.83 17.14 -15.97
C ASN A 256 3.43 16.55 -16.18
N LYS A 257 3.32 15.42 -16.89
CA LYS A 257 2.06 14.68 -17.05
C LYS A 257 1.57 14.11 -15.70
N VAL A 258 2.48 13.57 -14.90
CA VAL A 258 2.14 13.09 -13.54
C VAL A 258 1.66 14.23 -12.66
N LYS A 259 2.36 15.37 -12.68
CA LYS A 259 1.97 16.58 -11.94
C LYS A 259 0.58 17.08 -12.33
N ALA A 260 0.29 17.15 -13.63
CA ALA A 260 -0.99 17.62 -14.15
C ALA A 260 -2.16 16.63 -13.86
N ALA A 261 -1.87 15.36 -13.64
CA ALA A 261 -2.88 14.32 -13.37
C ALA A 261 -3.28 14.25 -11.90
N ALA A 262 -2.51 14.83 -10.98
CA ALA A 262 -2.82 14.83 -9.55
C ALA A 262 -4.07 15.70 -9.26
N ARG A 263 -5.05 15.13 -8.56
CA ARG A 263 -6.34 15.76 -8.26
C ARG A 263 -6.32 16.61 -6.99
N ASN A 264 -5.34 16.34 -6.12
CA ASN A 264 -5.17 17.01 -4.84
C ASN A 264 -3.71 17.01 -4.42
N GLU A 265 -3.39 17.76 -3.35
CA GLU A 265 -2.03 17.91 -2.83
C GLU A 265 -1.45 16.58 -2.33
N SER A 266 -2.23 15.70 -1.71
CA SER A 266 -1.76 14.40 -1.23
C SER A 266 -1.34 13.49 -2.39
N GLU A 267 -2.15 13.43 -3.46
CA GLU A 267 -1.75 12.71 -4.68
C GLU A 267 -0.51 13.31 -5.33
N TYR A 268 -0.44 14.64 -5.40
CA TYR A 268 0.72 15.32 -5.95
C TYR A 268 2.00 14.98 -5.18
N ARG A 269 1.97 15.08 -3.85
CA ARG A 269 3.10 14.75 -2.99
C ARG A 269 3.49 13.27 -3.11
N ALA A 270 2.50 12.38 -3.09
CA ALA A 270 2.75 10.94 -3.21
C ALA A 270 3.31 10.53 -4.58
N TRP A 271 2.77 11.06 -5.68
CA TRP A 271 3.13 10.60 -7.02
C TRP A 271 4.42 11.21 -7.54
N VAL A 272 4.71 12.47 -7.10
CA VAL A 272 5.88 13.24 -7.56
C VAL A 272 7.07 13.08 -6.62
N TYR A 273 6.81 13.12 -5.31
CA TYR A 273 7.86 13.11 -4.29
C TYR A 273 7.94 11.82 -3.49
N ASP A 274 7.06 10.85 -3.77
CA ASP A 274 6.93 9.61 -2.99
C ASP A 274 6.78 9.87 -1.48
N ASP A 275 6.00 10.89 -1.15
CA ASP A 275 5.84 11.33 0.21
C ASP A 275 4.88 10.41 0.98
N TRP A 276 5.40 9.70 1.95
CA TRP A 276 4.66 8.86 2.87
C TRP A 276 4.12 9.60 4.10
N ASP A 277 4.46 10.88 4.27
CA ASP A 277 3.94 11.75 5.34
C ASP A 277 2.74 12.58 4.86
N ILE A 278 1.80 11.90 4.22
CA ILE A 278 0.55 12.46 3.70
C ILE A 278 -0.65 11.85 4.39
N VAL A 279 -1.78 12.53 4.31
CA VAL A 279 -3.08 11.92 4.59
C VAL A 279 -3.57 11.31 3.28
N ALA A 280 -3.71 9.98 3.23
CA ALA A 280 -4.09 9.27 2.02
C ALA A 280 -5.30 8.35 2.24
N GLY A 281 -6.17 8.25 1.22
CA GLY A 281 -7.32 7.37 1.21
C GLY A 281 -8.56 7.91 1.94
N GLY A 282 -8.55 9.16 2.38
CA GLY A 282 -9.68 9.81 3.00
C GLY A 282 -10.69 10.36 1.97
N MET A 283 -11.98 10.25 2.29
CA MET A 283 -13.09 10.80 1.45
C MET A 283 -12.95 12.31 1.20
N PHE A 284 -12.31 13.02 2.13
CA PHE A 284 -12.15 14.48 2.12
C PHE A 284 -10.77 14.97 1.68
N ASP A 285 -9.88 14.11 1.23
CA ASP A 285 -8.50 14.47 0.86
C ASP A 285 -8.43 15.62 -0.15
N ALA A 286 -9.38 15.69 -1.08
CA ALA A 286 -9.42 16.74 -2.11
C ALA A 286 -9.82 18.14 -1.56
N VAL A 287 -10.48 18.20 -0.43
CA VAL A 287 -11.01 19.45 0.15
C VAL A 287 -10.42 19.79 1.52
N TYR A 288 -9.86 18.81 2.21
CA TYR A 288 -9.27 19.00 3.53
C TYR A 288 -7.95 19.76 3.46
N GLN A 289 -7.91 20.92 4.09
CA GLN A 289 -6.73 21.77 4.21
C GLN A 289 -6.44 22.03 5.68
N PRO A 290 -5.38 21.47 6.30
CA PRO A 290 -5.11 21.63 7.73
C PRO A 290 -5.10 23.08 8.21
N LYS A 291 -4.53 24.00 7.40
CA LYS A 291 -4.47 25.43 7.73
C LYS A 291 -5.85 26.12 7.81
N VAL A 292 -6.88 25.53 7.17
CA VAL A 292 -8.23 26.06 7.13
C VAL A 292 -9.12 25.31 8.11
N HIS A 293 -9.01 23.97 8.14
CA HIS A 293 -9.92 23.08 8.83
C HIS A 293 -9.49 22.68 10.25
N ILE A 294 -8.22 22.93 10.62
CA ILE A 294 -7.76 22.77 11.99
C ILE A 294 -7.66 24.14 12.64
N VAL A 295 -8.46 24.34 13.65
CA VAL A 295 -8.46 25.58 14.45
C VAL A 295 -7.80 25.33 15.80
N PRO A 296 -7.15 26.33 16.43
CA PRO A 296 -6.63 26.23 17.79
C PRO A 296 -7.71 25.80 18.77
N ASN A 297 -7.34 25.01 19.78
CA ASN A 297 -8.28 24.56 20.80
C ASN A 297 -8.84 25.71 21.63
N PHE A 298 -10.10 25.57 22.02
CA PHE A 298 -10.75 26.44 22.99
C PHE A 298 -11.43 25.59 24.09
N PRO A 299 -11.61 26.13 25.32
CA PRO A 299 -12.31 25.41 26.39
C PRO A 299 -13.77 25.16 26.06
N LEU A 300 -14.22 23.91 26.16
CA LEU A 300 -15.62 23.52 25.83
C LEU A 300 -16.63 24.24 26.70
N THR A 301 -16.27 24.58 27.94
CA THR A 301 -17.11 25.36 28.87
C THR A 301 -17.30 26.81 28.44
N ARG A 302 -16.56 27.32 27.47
CA ARG A 302 -16.69 28.67 26.91
C ARG A 302 -17.58 28.73 25.67
N ILE A 303 -18.05 27.61 25.17
CA ILE A 303 -18.97 27.60 24.01
C ILE A 303 -20.24 28.36 24.41
N PRO A 304 -20.65 29.38 23.64
CA PRO A 304 -21.89 30.14 23.93
C PRO A 304 -23.08 29.22 24.08
N GLU A 305 -23.99 29.55 24.98
CA GLU A 305 -25.22 28.76 25.18
C GLU A 305 -26.11 28.73 23.94
N SER A 306 -26.01 29.76 23.10
CA SER A 306 -26.74 29.89 21.86
C SER A 306 -26.25 28.93 20.75
N TRP A 307 -25.07 28.31 20.91
CA TRP A 307 -24.58 27.32 19.96
C TRP A 307 -25.27 25.99 20.16
N TYR A 308 -25.69 25.37 19.07
CA TYR A 308 -26.26 24.03 19.10
C TYR A 308 -25.15 22.97 19.19
N ILE A 309 -25.24 22.08 20.17
CA ILE A 309 -24.27 21.00 20.33
C ILE A 309 -25.01 19.69 20.18
N ASP A 310 -24.51 18.83 19.30
CA ASP A 310 -24.98 17.46 19.15
C ASP A 310 -23.81 16.45 19.13
N ARG A 311 -24.17 15.18 19.05
CA ARG A 311 -23.20 14.10 18.89
C ARG A 311 -23.61 13.16 17.79
N SER A 312 -22.62 12.68 17.02
CA SER A 312 -22.78 11.59 16.04
C SER A 312 -22.20 10.30 16.59
N TYR A 313 -22.74 9.17 16.16
CA TYR A 313 -22.27 7.85 16.55
C TYR A 313 -22.14 6.94 15.32
N ASP A 314 -20.92 6.45 15.08
CA ASP A 314 -20.62 5.42 14.11
C ASP A 314 -20.38 4.11 14.87
N HIS A 315 -21.18 3.08 14.54
CA HIS A 315 -21.21 1.83 15.30
C HIS A 315 -20.03 0.94 14.93
N GLY A 316 -19.37 0.39 15.95
CA GLY A 316 -18.35 -0.65 15.83
C GLY A 316 -18.32 -1.51 17.07
N GLN A 317 -18.24 -2.81 16.89
CA GLN A 317 -18.07 -3.78 17.98
C GLN A 317 -16.67 -4.40 17.91
N SER A 318 -16.40 -5.27 16.96
CA SER A 318 -15.06 -5.80 16.70
C SER A 318 -14.14 -4.77 16.03
N LYS A 319 -14.71 -3.82 15.28
CA LYS A 319 -14.03 -2.64 14.75
C LYS A 319 -14.23 -1.44 15.68
N PRO A 320 -13.34 -0.43 15.66
CA PRO A 320 -13.51 0.75 16.47
C PRO A 320 -14.82 1.47 16.17
N PHE A 321 -15.57 1.83 17.21
CA PHE A 321 -16.67 2.80 17.11
C PHE A 321 -16.12 4.23 17.16
N SER A 322 -16.90 5.20 16.71
CA SER A 322 -16.59 6.62 16.86
C SER A 322 -17.79 7.41 17.39
N VAL A 323 -17.54 8.19 18.44
CA VAL A 323 -18.47 9.23 18.90
C VAL A 323 -17.85 10.58 18.63
N GLY A 324 -18.48 11.43 17.84
CA GLY A 324 -18.06 12.79 17.60
C GLY A 324 -19.00 13.79 18.25
N TRP A 325 -18.48 14.84 18.90
CA TRP A 325 -19.25 15.96 19.39
C TRP A 325 -19.02 17.17 18.49
N TRP A 326 -20.12 17.81 18.11
CA TRP A 326 -20.14 18.89 17.14
C TRP A 326 -20.85 20.12 17.74
N ALA A 327 -20.30 21.30 17.49
CA ALA A 327 -20.89 22.56 17.88
C ALA A 327 -21.15 23.41 16.62
N GLU A 328 -22.40 23.75 16.39
CA GLU A 328 -22.84 24.64 15.32
C GLU A 328 -23.05 26.06 15.88
N SER A 329 -22.36 27.02 15.30
CA SER A 329 -22.42 28.41 15.70
C SER A 329 -23.78 29.03 15.38
N SER A 330 -24.31 29.81 16.32
CA SER A 330 -25.45 30.70 16.11
C SER A 330 -25.09 32.02 15.40
N GLY A 331 -23.79 32.31 15.24
CA GLY A 331 -23.22 33.60 14.85
C GLY A 331 -22.74 34.43 16.04
N GLU A 332 -22.98 33.98 17.27
CA GLU A 332 -22.38 34.58 18.47
C GLU A 332 -20.89 34.15 18.58
N PRO A 333 -19.92 35.10 18.56
CA PRO A 333 -18.55 34.75 18.54
C PRO A 333 -18.03 34.23 19.89
N LEU A 334 -17.20 33.16 19.84
CA LEU A 334 -16.39 32.73 20.95
C LEU A 334 -14.97 33.32 20.75
N ILE A 335 -14.47 34.03 21.76
CA ILE A 335 -13.12 34.60 21.74
C ILE A 335 -12.23 33.88 22.75
N HIS A 336 -11.10 33.33 22.26
CA HIS A 336 -10.12 32.66 23.12
C HIS A 336 -8.71 32.86 22.59
N ASN A 337 -7.79 33.27 23.43
CA ASN A 337 -6.36 33.49 23.12
C ASN A 337 -6.12 34.29 21.83
N GLY A 338 -6.89 35.37 21.60
CA GLY A 338 -6.80 36.21 20.41
C GLY A 338 -7.42 35.65 19.12
N HIS A 339 -7.96 34.42 19.19
CA HIS A 339 -8.73 33.84 18.09
C HIS A 339 -10.23 34.05 18.27
N VAL A 340 -10.94 34.21 17.17
CA VAL A 340 -12.37 34.38 17.13
C VAL A 340 -13.00 33.24 16.34
N TYR A 341 -13.95 32.54 16.94
CA TYR A 341 -14.62 31.37 16.35
C TYR A 341 -16.13 31.67 16.21
N GLY A 342 -16.74 31.00 15.22
CA GLY A 342 -18.20 31.00 15.06
C GLY A 342 -18.83 32.33 14.73
N GLN A 343 -18.12 33.21 14.03
CA GLN A 343 -18.63 34.51 13.57
C GLN A 343 -19.74 34.35 12.53
N VAL A 344 -19.79 33.23 11.83
CA VAL A 344 -20.82 32.93 10.85
C VAL A 344 -21.75 31.88 11.41
N ARG A 345 -23.03 32.14 11.30
CA ARG A 345 -24.06 31.16 11.69
C ARG A 345 -23.95 29.92 10.81
N GLY A 346 -23.92 28.73 11.42
CA GLY A 346 -23.75 27.46 10.73
C GLY A 346 -22.29 26.99 10.61
N ASP A 347 -21.30 27.76 11.11
CA ASP A 347 -19.96 27.25 11.26
C ASP A 347 -19.99 26.02 12.17
N LEU A 348 -19.45 24.88 11.67
CA LEU A 348 -19.51 23.61 12.38
C LEU A 348 -18.11 23.24 12.89
N TYR A 349 -18.02 23.01 14.19
CA TYR A 349 -16.78 22.62 14.87
C TYR A 349 -16.90 21.22 15.45
N ARG A 350 -15.96 20.32 15.11
CA ARG A 350 -15.78 19.07 15.83
C ARG A 350 -15.01 19.39 17.12
N ILE A 351 -15.70 19.38 18.24
CA ILE A 351 -15.19 19.86 19.53
C ILE A 351 -14.57 18.75 20.39
N ALA A 352 -14.99 17.50 20.16
CA ALA A 352 -14.44 16.34 20.87
C ALA A 352 -14.68 15.05 20.09
N GLU A 353 -13.94 14.02 20.47
CA GLU A 353 -14.09 12.66 19.93
C GLU A 353 -13.82 11.61 21.01
N TRP A 354 -14.55 10.50 20.90
CA TRP A 354 -14.19 9.25 21.54
C TRP A 354 -14.13 8.13 20.52
N TYR A 355 -12.91 7.71 20.21
CA TYR A 355 -12.65 6.63 19.27
C TYR A 355 -12.37 5.34 20.03
N GLY A 356 -13.19 4.32 19.80
CA GLY A 356 -13.18 3.05 20.51
C GLY A 356 -12.11 2.08 20.00
N TRP A 357 -10.86 2.51 19.95
CA TRP A 357 -9.72 1.80 19.39
C TRP A 357 -8.80 1.24 20.48
N THR A 358 -8.31 0.00 20.31
CA THR A 358 -7.41 -0.67 21.24
C THR A 358 -5.93 -0.29 21.10
N GLY A 359 -5.56 0.45 20.06
CA GLY A 359 -4.18 0.66 19.64
C GLY A 359 -3.70 -0.28 18.53
N GLU A 360 -4.45 -1.36 18.24
CA GLU A 360 -4.20 -2.28 17.14
C GLU A 360 -5.04 -1.91 15.92
N ASP A 361 -4.49 -2.14 14.71
CA ASP A 361 -5.18 -1.79 13.48
C ASP A 361 -6.55 -2.44 13.37
N ASN A 362 -7.55 -1.60 13.12
CA ASN A 362 -8.93 -2.00 12.85
C ASN A 362 -9.58 -2.85 13.96
N LYS A 363 -9.09 -2.76 15.21
CA LYS A 363 -9.59 -3.50 16.37
C LYS A 363 -10.27 -2.58 17.37
N GLY A 364 -11.56 -2.83 17.60
CA GLY A 364 -12.39 -2.10 18.55
C GLY A 364 -12.21 -2.56 19.99
N LEU A 365 -12.69 -1.75 20.94
CA LEU A 365 -12.69 -2.04 22.38
C LEU A 365 -13.70 -3.13 22.78
N ASP A 366 -14.54 -3.59 21.87
CA ASP A 366 -15.60 -4.60 22.08
C ASP A 366 -16.52 -4.27 23.27
N LEU A 367 -16.90 -3.00 23.39
CA LEU A 367 -17.79 -2.55 24.45
C LEU A 367 -19.24 -2.77 24.09
N VAL A 368 -20.04 -3.17 25.08
CA VAL A 368 -21.49 -3.24 24.93
C VAL A 368 -22.11 -1.84 24.88
N ALA A 369 -23.23 -1.71 24.19
CA ALA A 369 -23.91 -0.41 23.96
C ALA A 369 -24.18 0.39 25.26
N THR A 370 -24.54 -0.28 26.35
CA THR A 370 -24.76 0.36 27.65
C THR A 370 -23.48 0.96 28.25
N ALA A 371 -22.32 0.31 28.03
CA ALA A 371 -21.03 0.84 28.47
C ALA A 371 -20.61 2.05 27.63
N ILE A 372 -20.86 2.00 26.31
CA ILE A 372 -20.61 3.14 25.42
C ILE A 372 -21.52 4.31 25.81
N GLY A 373 -22.82 4.09 26.01
CA GLY A 373 -23.76 5.13 26.43
C GLY A 373 -23.34 5.77 27.76
N ARG A 374 -22.93 4.98 28.76
CA ARG A 374 -22.42 5.52 30.04
C ARG A 374 -21.15 6.35 29.81
N GLY A 375 -20.17 5.81 29.06
CA GLY A 375 -18.94 6.52 28.76
C GLY A 375 -19.14 7.84 27.98
N VAL A 376 -20.20 7.96 27.18
CA VAL A 376 -20.61 9.22 26.57
C VAL A 376 -21.05 10.23 27.63
N LEU A 377 -21.98 9.84 28.53
CA LEU A 377 -22.50 10.72 29.56
C LEU A 377 -21.40 11.15 30.55
N ASP A 378 -20.52 10.25 30.92
CA ASP A 378 -19.38 10.55 31.83
C ASP A 378 -18.49 11.63 31.20
N ARG A 379 -18.16 11.53 29.92
CA ARG A 379 -17.36 12.52 29.21
C ARG A 379 -18.05 13.87 29.08
N GLU A 380 -19.35 13.89 28.79
CA GLU A 380 -20.12 15.12 28.75
C GLU A 380 -20.14 15.84 30.13
N ALA A 381 -20.20 15.06 31.22
CA ALA A 381 -20.08 15.61 32.56
C ALA A 381 -18.68 16.18 32.84
N ASP A 382 -17.63 15.44 32.53
CA ASP A 382 -16.24 15.87 32.71
C ASP A 382 -15.91 17.14 31.92
N TRP A 383 -16.49 17.28 30.73
CA TRP A 383 -16.31 18.47 29.89
C TRP A 383 -17.24 19.65 30.20
N GLY A 384 -18.11 19.51 31.17
CA GLY A 384 -19.09 20.55 31.55
C GLY A 384 -20.19 20.77 30.49
N LEU A 385 -20.49 19.73 29.70
CA LEU A 385 -21.51 19.76 28.63
C LEU A 385 -22.82 19.05 29.02
N SER A 386 -22.96 18.55 30.27
CA SER A 386 -24.14 17.85 30.75
C SER A 386 -25.43 18.67 30.50
N GLY A 387 -26.40 18.05 29.83
CA GLY A 387 -27.68 18.68 29.51
C GLY A 387 -27.67 19.68 28.35
N ARG A 388 -26.48 19.93 27.75
CA ARG A 388 -26.32 20.80 26.57
C ARG A 388 -26.22 20.06 25.24
N VAL A 389 -25.91 18.74 25.31
CA VAL A 389 -25.68 17.94 24.09
C VAL A 389 -26.99 17.28 23.66
N HIS A 390 -27.37 17.51 22.43
CA HIS A 390 -28.56 16.92 21.81
C HIS A 390 -28.19 15.57 21.14
N PRO A 391 -29.20 14.67 20.99
CA PRO A 391 -29.06 13.52 20.13
C PRO A 391 -28.80 13.96 18.68
N GLY A 392 -27.88 13.30 18.00
CA GLY A 392 -27.57 13.52 16.59
C GLY A 392 -27.62 12.23 15.78
N PRO A 393 -27.05 12.21 14.58
CA PRO A 393 -27.12 11.06 13.70
C PRO A 393 -26.36 9.87 14.27
N ALA A 394 -26.91 8.68 14.05
CA ALA A 394 -26.24 7.41 14.36
C ALA A 394 -26.32 6.47 13.16
N ASP A 395 -25.31 5.57 13.04
CA ASP A 395 -25.32 4.54 12.01
C ASP A 395 -26.56 3.65 12.15
N GLY A 396 -27.23 3.37 11.04
CA GLY A 396 -28.40 2.48 11.00
C GLY A 396 -28.11 1.05 11.47
N SER A 397 -26.86 0.61 11.48
CA SER A 397 -26.45 -0.70 11.97
C SER A 397 -26.73 -0.93 13.46
N ILE A 398 -26.91 0.14 14.26
CA ILE A 398 -27.34 0.03 15.67
C ILE A 398 -28.69 -0.66 15.84
N PHE A 399 -29.54 -0.67 14.81
CA PHE A 399 -30.82 -1.36 14.82
C PHE A 399 -30.75 -2.83 14.38
N ASN A 400 -29.58 -3.29 13.92
CA ASN A 400 -29.38 -4.68 13.59
C ASN A 400 -29.44 -5.51 14.88
N LYS A 401 -30.21 -6.59 14.86
CA LYS A 401 -30.30 -7.52 16.00
C LYS A 401 -29.07 -8.41 16.04
N ASP A 402 -28.48 -8.55 17.22
CA ASP A 402 -27.45 -9.55 17.48
C ASP A 402 -28.01 -10.99 17.43
N ALA A 403 -27.15 -11.98 17.60
CA ALA A 403 -27.54 -13.39 17.65
C ALA A 403 -28.53 -13.71 18.80
N SER A 404 -28.68 -12.82 19.80
CA SER A 404 -29.63 -12.93 20.92
C SER A 404 -30.98 -12.23 20.62
N GLY A 405 -31.10 -11.56 19.45
CA GLY A 405 -32.31 -10.84 19.04
C GLY A 405 -32.46 -9.45 19.66
N LYS A 406 -31.42 -8.94 20.34
CA LYS A 406 -31.37 -7.57 20.87
C LYS A 406 -30.69 -6.64 19.89
N SER A 407 -31.20 -5.41 19.74
CA SER A 407 -30.52 -4.33 19.03
C SER A 407 -29.44 -3.73 19.93
N SER A 408 -28.36 -3.28 19.32
CA SER A 408 -27.22 -2.61 19.98
C SER A 408 -27.62 -1.30 20.64
#